data_08a10ac00c8d99067bb9839820fc2a38
#
_entry.id   08a10ac00c8d99067bb9839820fc2a38
#
_cell.length_a   1.000
_cell.length_b   1.000
_cell.length_c   1.000
_cell.angle_alpha   90.00
_cell.angle_beta   90.00
_cell.angle_gamma   90.00
#
_symmetry.space_group_name_H-M   'P 1'
#
loop_
_entity.id
_entity.type
_entity.pdbx_description
1 polymer ?
#
loop_
_entity_poly.entity_id
_entity_poly.type
_entity_poly.pdbx_seq_one_letter_code
_entity_poly.pdbx_strand_id
1 'polypeptide(L)'
;TYYFKCIMYPYDDMVLCQYRDITQRSNVKRQLEQVNRNLREIQKVAQIGQWMYNTRDNVFYYMGYTGVLCEESSRSISLEKYQEFIVEEDRMSFTNWCRKNEEGLNEDSISYRVRVAGEIYYMRLQAYLRDELPNGSCNIEGYIQNITDIQRRRNDINTLTHAINNAKESIFAAKEDGTLIFANRQFLHNHGIPESEEIGKLKIYEIAGDMNTQEDWHERCKDILHGGSRSFVAHHPSKVSKNILAYEGIMYNVTNDSGEESYWSFSHDISERLHYEAQIKRLNLIMDTTIDNLPAGIVVKEINNDFRYIYRNRESYNRNLCIGESIGKNDFDYYPPEVAEKKREEDTLVATTGRGLHWTTEGK
;
A
#
# COMPACT_ATOMS: atom_id res chain seq x y z
N THR A 1 15.75 -54.47 16.71
CA THR A 1 15.24 -55.39 15.71
C THR A 1 16.40 -55.97 14.91
N TYR A 2 16.49 -57.28 14.82
CA TYR A 2 17.51 -57.98 14.04
C TYR A 2 16.93 -58.46 12.72
N TYR A 3 17.72 -58.40 11.64
CA TYR A 3 17.35 -58.81 10.30
C TYR A 3 18.27 -59.91 9.83
N PHE A 4 17.67 -61.04 9.46
CA PHE A 4 18.40 -62.20 8.93
C PHE A 4 17.93 -62.49 7.51
N LYS A 5 18.86 -62.73 6.59
CA LYS A 5 18.58 -63.32 5.29
C LYS A 5 18.70 -64.84 5.45
N CYS A 6 17.60 -65.54 5.21
CA CYS A 6 17.58 -66.99 5.21
C CYS A 6 17.57 -67.50 3.74
N ILE A 7 18.40 -68.42 3.43
CA ILE A 7 18.43 -69.13 2.14
C ILE A 7 18.30 -70.63 2.46
N MET A 8 17.36 -71.31 1.82
CA MET A 8 17.08 -72.74 2.03
C MET A 8 17.47 -73.51 0.78
N TYR A 9 18.15 -74.61 0.96
CA TYR A 9 18.58 -75.55 -0.11
C TYR A 9 18.06 -76.91 0.20
N PRO A 10 17.55 -77.70 -0.80
CA PRO A 10 17.28 -79.10 -0.64
C PRO A 10 18.61 -79.84 -0.53
N TYR A 11 18.70 -80.77 0.44
CA TYR A 11 19.87 -81.62 0.64
C TYR A 11 19.37 -83.01 1.04
N ASP A 12 19.33 -83.95 0.09
CA ASP A 12 18.72 -85.27 0.21
C ASP A 12 17.29 -85.20 0.82
N ASP A 13 17.02 -85.89 1.90
CA ASP A 13 15.74 -85.85 2.63
C ASP A 13 15.69 -84.65 3.66
N MET A 14 16.61 -83.71 3.59
CA MET A 14 16.76 -82.59 4.54
C MET A 14 16.68 -81.26 3.83
N VAL A 15 16.47 -80.19 4.60
CA VAL A 15 16.57 -78.79 4.14
C VAL A 15 17.72 -78.12 4.86
N LEU A 16 18.73 -77.66 4.10
CA LEU A 16 19.82 -76.83 4.64
C LEU A 16 19.38 -75.36 4.70
N CYS A 17 19.32 -74.83 5.91
CA CYS A 17 19.01 -73.39 6.13
C CYS A 17 20.30 -72.60 6.46
N GLN A 18 20.61 -71.63 5.62
CA GLN A 18 21.72 -70.69 5.86
C GLN A 18 21.17 -69.33 6.31
N TYR A 19 21.51 -68.93 7.51
CA TYR A 19 21.16 -67.60 8.07
C TYR A 19 22.35 -66.67 8.01
N ARG A 20 22.11 -65.46 7.44
CA ARG A 20 23.11 -64.37 7.44
C ARG A 20 22.52 -63.17 8.16
N ASP A 21 23.21 -62.69 9.16
CA ASP A 21 22.84 -61.45 9.81
C ASP A 21 23.10 -60.26 8.85
N ILE A 22 22.04 -59.53 8.52
CA ILE A 22 22.06 -58.35 7.67
C ILE A 22 21.58 -57.10 8.39
N THR A 23 21.54 -57.12 9.72
CA THR A 23 21.00 -56.05 10.58
C THR A 23 21.66 -54.70 10.31
N GLN A 24 23.00 -54.67 10.32
CA GLN A 24 23.75 -53.44 10.06
C GLN A 24 23.40 -52.86 8.66
N ARG A 25 23.42 -53.70 7.63
CA ARG A 25 23.11 -53.28 6.25
C ARG A 25 21.67 -52.77 6.11
N SER A 26 20.72 -53.45 6.75
CA SER A 26 19.31 -53.05 6.71
C SER A 26 19.06 -51.75 7.46
N ASN A 27 19.75 -51.52 8.59
CA ASN A 27 19.66 -50.31 9.35
C ASN A 27 20.26 -49.10 8.58
N VAL A 28 21.44 -49.27 7.96
CA VAL A 28 22.07 -48.23 7.12
C VAL A 28 21.16 -47.87 5.94
N LYS A 29 20.59 -48.92 5.28
CA LYS A 29 19.65 -48.68 4.16
C LYS A 29 18.41 -47.90 4.61
N ARG A 30 17.80 -48.25 5.74
CA ARG A 30 16.66 -47.51 6.30
C ARG A 30 16.99 -46.09 6.67
N GLN A 31 18.15 -45.86 7.30
CA GLN A 31 18.62 -44.50 7.61
C GLN A 31 18.81 -43.64 6.35
N LEU A 32 19.42 -44.23 5.31
CA LEU A 32 19.58 -43.56 4.02
C LEU A 32 18.24 -43.21 3.37
N GLU A 33 17.30 -44.15 3.38
CA GLU A 33 15.93 -43.94 2.86
C GLU A 33 15.20 -42.85 3.64
N GLN A 34 15.36 -42.79 4.97
CA GLN A 34 14.77 -41.76 5.82
C GLN A 34 15.39 -40.38 5.54
N VAL A 35 16.71 -40.29 5.45
CA VAL A 35 17.43 -39.05 5.13
C VAL A 35 16.99 -38.53 3.76
N ASN A 36 16.96 -39.42 2.75
CA ASN A 36 16.51 -39.06 1.40
C ASN A 36 15.05 -38.59 1.36
N ARG A 37 14.18 -39.20 2.16
CA ARG A 37 12.78 -38.74 2.28
C ARG A 37 12.71 -37.36 2.89
N ASN A 38 13.40 -37.12 4.00
CA ASN A 38 13.44 -35.84 4.67
C ASN A 38 14.02 -34.74 3.75
N LEU A 39 15.10 -35.04 3.01
CA LEU A 39 15.65 -34.12 2.02
C LEU A 39 14.65 -33.72 0.94
N ARG A 40 13.91 -34.68 0.41
CA ARG A 40 12.85 -34.40 -0.61
C ARG A 40 11.76 -33.49 -0.06
N GLU A 41 11.31 -33.73 1.18
CA GLU A 41 10.29 -32.88 1.80
C GLU A 41 10.83 -31.46 2.01
N ILE A 42 12.07 -31.31 2.50
CA ILE A 42 12.72 -30.00 2.65
C ILE A 42 12.83 -29.27 1.30
N GLN A 43 13.29 -29.96 0.27
CA GLN A 43 13.40 -29.41 -1.09
C GLN A 43 12.04 -28.94 -1.61
N LYS A 44 10.98 -29.70 -1.36
CA LYS A 44 9.61 -29.34 -1.77
C LYS A 44 9.09 -28.12 -1.03
N VAL A 45 9.26 -28.06 0.28
CA VAL A 45 8.83 -26.91 1.10
C VAL A 45 9.61 -25.65 0.75
N ALA A 46 10.93 -25.77 0.56
CA ALA A 46 11.80 -24.67 0.17
C ALA A 46 11.70 -24.29 -1.32
N GLN A 47 10.96 -25.07 -2.11
CA GLN A 47 10.86 -24.92 -3.58
C GLN A 47 12.23 -24.93 -4.28
N ILE A 48 13.14 -25.80 -3.80
CA ILE A 48 14.52 -25.92 -4.30
C ILE A 48 14.69 -27.24 -5.03
N GLY A 49 15.16 -27.21 -6.27
CA GLY A 49 15.62 -28.35 -7.03
C GLY A 49 17.14 -28.34 -7.21
N GLN A 50 17.70 -29.48 -7.58
CA GLN A 50 19.08 -29.58 -8.06
C GLN A 50 19.08 -29.67 -9.58
N TRP A 51 20.13 -29.16 -10.19
CA TRP A 51 20.36 -29.31 -11.63
C TRP A 51 21.82 -29.63 -11.92
N MET A 52 22.03 -30.32 -13.02
CA MET A 52 23.34 -30.56 -13.61
C MET A 52 23.26 -30.18 -15.09
N TYR A 53 24.19 -29.38 -15.55
CA TYR A 53 24.34 -29.03 -16.96
C TYR A 53 25.56 -29.71 -17.54
N ASN A 54 25.35 -30.53 -18.56
CA ASN A 54 26.43 -31.16 -19.32
C ASN A 54 26.74 -30.32 -20.55
N THR A 55 27.93 -29.75 -20.64
CA THR A 55 28.31 -28.83 -21.71
C THR A 55 28.57 -29.54 -23.05
N ARG A 56 28.83 -30.85 -23.05
CA ARG A 56 28.96 -31.66 -24.26
C ARG A 56 27.66 -31.86 -24.99
N ASP A 57 26.66 -32.27 -24.21
CA ASP A 57 25.35 -32.65 -24.76
C ASP A 57 24.40 -31.46 -24.81
N ASN A 58 24.81 -30.33 -24.21
CA ASN A 58 24.04 -29.07 -24.09
C ASN A 58 22.67 -29.29 -23.40
N VAL A 59 22.66 -30.10 -22.33
CA VAL A 59 21.45 -30.55 -21.65
C VAL A 59 21.52 -30.27 -20.15
N PHE A 60 20.43 -29.72 -19.62
CA PHE A 60 20.16 -29.65 -18.19
C PHE A 60 19.46 -30.90 -17.72
N TYR A 61 19.95 -31.49 -16.64
CA TYR A 61 19.33 -32.59 -15.90
C TYR A 61 18.83 -32.05 -14.57
N TYR A 62 17.60 -32.36 -14.23
CA TYR A 62 16.98 -31.92 -12.99
C TYR A 62 16.80 -33.07 -12.01
N MET A 63 17.08 -32.81 -10.74
CA MET A 63 16.89 -33.72 -9.62
C MET A 63 16.08 -33.04 -8.51
N GLY A 64 15.03 -33.70 -8.05
CA GLY A 64 14.19 -33.15 -6.98
C GLY A 64 13.04 -32.29 -7.47
N TYR A 65 12.63 -31.33 -6.66
CA TYR A 65 11.48 -30.47 -6.93
C TYR A 65 11.85 -29.31 -7.86
N THR A 66 11.33 -29.34 -9.09
CA THR A 66 11.51 -28.25 -10.05
C THR A 66 10.26 -27.35 -10.18
N GLY A 67 9.15 -27.79 -9.63
CA GLY A 67 7.88 -27.07 -9.40
C GLY A 67 7.17 -26.45 -10.59
N VAL A 68 7.89 -26.02 -11.62
CA VAL A 68 7.32 -25.19 -12.70
C VAL A 68 7.73 -25.65 -14.10
N LEU A 69 8.93 -26.19 -14.26
CA LEU A 69 9.56 -26.33 -15.58
C LEU A 69 9.55 -27.72 -16.19
N CYS A 70 9.26 -28.76 -15.38
CA CYS A 70 9.23 -30.12 -15.86
C CYS A 70 8.05 -30.88 -15.28
N GLU A 71 7.28 -31.54 -16.13
CA GLU A 71 6.41 -32.63 -15.68
C GLU A 71 7.27 -33.71 -14.99
N GLU A 72 6.74 -34.38 -13.97
CA GLU A 72 7.46 -35.39 -13.18
C GLU A 72 8.15 -36.51 -14.03
N SER A 73 7.79 -36.64 -15.31
CA SER A 73 8.30 -37.60 -16.26
C SER A 73 9.56 -37.15 -17.03
N SER A 74 9.84 -35.87 -17.15
CA SER A 74 10.96 -35.33 -17.94
C SER A 74 12.07 -34.77 -17.03
N ARG A 75 13.14 -35.54 -16.86
CA ARG A 75 14.28 -35.17 -15.99
C ARG A 75 15.37 -34.38 -16.71
N SER A 76 15.20 -34.04 -18.00
CA SER A 76 16.20 -33.33 -18.78
C SER A 76 15.57 -32.44 -19.84
N ILE A 77 16.26 -31.34 -20.17
CA ILE A 77 15.87 -30.39 -21.20
C ILE A 77 17.13 -29.81 -21.87
N SER A 78 17.13 -29.64 -23.21
CA SER A 78 18.22 -28.95 -23.87
C SER A 78 18.26 -27.45 -23.47
N LEU A 79 19.47 -26.87 -23.50
CA LEU A 79 19.65 -25.44 -23.20
C LEU A 79 18.79 -24.55 -24.12
N GLU A 80 18.73 -24.88 -25.40
CA GLU A 80 17.92 -24.14 -26.39
C GLU A 80 16.45 -24.11 -26.01
N LYS A 81 15.88 -25.29 -25.71
CA LYS A 81 14.48 -25.42 -25.31
C LYS A 81 14.21 -24.76 -23.96
N TYR A 82 15.20 -24.78 -23.05
CA TYR A 82 15.08 -24.07 -21.78
C TYR A 82 15.00 -22.56 -21.97
N GLN A 83 15.84 -22.01 -22.89
CA GLN A 83 15.84 -20.58 -23.20
C GLN A 83 14.53 -20.09 -23.80
N GLU A 84 13.73 -20.95 -24.43
CA GLU A 84 12.40 -20.57 -24.94
C GLU A 84 11.44 -20.18 -23.80
N PHE A 85 11.58 -20.78 -22.63
CA PHE A 85 10.78 -20.42 -21.46
C PHE A 85 11.25 -19.11 -20.83
N ILE A 86 12.51 -18.69 -21.03
CA ILE A 86 13.04 -17.46 -20.44
C ILE A 86 12.46 -16.25 -21.16
N VAL A 87 12.00 -15.29 -20.38
CA VAL A 87 11.50 -14.01 -20.87
C VAL A 87 12.63 -13.30 -21.67
N GLU A 88 12.29 -12.72 -22.80
CA GLU A 88 13.24 -12.24 -23.81
C GLU A 88 14.33 -11.31 -23.23
N GLU A 89 13.93 -10.39 -22.34
CA GLU A 89 14.85 -9.43 -21.71
C GLU A 89 15.90 -10.11 -20.81
N ASP A 90 15.62 -11.31 -20.30
CA ASP A 90 16.51 -12.00 -19.37
C ASP A 90 17.42 -13.03 -20.07
N ARG A 91 17.16 -13.36 -21.34
CA ARG A 91 17.91 -14.39 -22.12
C ARG A 91 19.40 -14.09 -22.23
N MET A 92 19.75 -12.85 -22.53
CA MET A 92 21.16 -12.45 -22.68
C MET A 92 21.93 -12.61 -21.36
N SER A 93 21.33 -12.17 -20.25
CA SER A 93 21.95 -12.29 -18.93
C SER A 93 22.13 -13.74 -18.53
N PHE A 94 21.13 -14.59 -18.81
CA PHE A 94 21.17 -16.02 -18.55
C PHE A 94 22.27 -16.71 -19.38
N THR A 95 22.35 -16.43 -20.69
CA THR A 95 23.38 -17.00 -21.58
C THR A 95 24.79 -16.60 -21.12
N ASN A 96 24.99 -15.35 -20.74
CA ASN A 96 26.27 -14.87 -20.22
C ASN A 96 26.64 -15.56 -18.90
N TRP A 97 25.66 -15.81 -18.03
CA TRP A 97 25.88 -16.54 -16.77
C TRP A 97 26.29 -18.00 -17.04
N CYS A 98 25.62 -18.69 -17.97
CA CYS A 98 26.01 -20.05 -18.39
C CYS A 98 27.47 -20.07 -18.90
N ARG A 99 27.81 -19.18 -19.84
CA ARG A 99 29.14 -19.09 -20.37
C ARG A 99 30.22 -18.87 -19.31
N LYS A 100 30.00 -17.97 -18.37
CA LYS A 100 30.94 -17.75 -17.25
C LYS A 100 31.18 -19.02 -16.44
N ASN A 101 30.14 -19.83 -16.19
CA ASN A 101 30.28 -21.10 -15.48
C ASN A 101 30.96 -22.19 -16.31
N GLU A 102 30.86 -22.12 -17.64
CA GLU A 102 31.62 -23.01 -18.55
C GLU A 102 33.13 -22.66 -18.54
N GLU A 103 33.48 -21.37 -18.52
CA GLU A 103 34.85 -20.90 -18.46
C GLU A 103 35.50 -21.11 -17.07
N GLY A 104 34.73 -21.07 -16.00
CA GLY A 104 35.16 -21.27 -14.63
C GLY A 104 33.97 -21.20 -13.65
N LEU A 105 34.05 -21.89 -12.54
CA LEU A 105 32.96 -21.84 -11.54
C LEU A 105 32.72 -20.39 -11.09
N ASN A 106 31.49 -19.92 -11.27
CA ASN A 106 31.05 -18.63 -10.80
C ASN A 106 30.06 -18.82 -9.65
N GLU A 107 30.43 -18.37 -8.45
CA GLU A 107 29.63 -18.49 -7.25
C GLU A 107 28.42 -17.52 -7.22
N ASP A 108 28.35 -16.57 -8.17
CA ASP A 108 27.24 -15.64 -8.25
C ASP A 108 25.94 -16.35 -8.71
N SER A 109 24.85 -16.10 -7.99
CA SER A 109 23.55 -16.55 -8.44
C SER A 109 22.98 -15.62 -9.51
N ILE A 110 22.17 -16.20 -10.42
CA ILE A 110 21.37 -15.44 -11.37
C ILE A 110 19.89 -15.57 -11.01
N SER A 111 19.14 -14.46 -11.09
CA SER A 111 17.68 -14.45 -11.02
C SER A 111 17.13 -14.02 -12.37
N TYR A 112 16.15 -14.75 -12.89
CA TYR A 112 15.55 -14.51 -14.20
C TYR A 112 14.08 -14.97 -14.18
N ARG A 113 13.33 -14.53 -15.19
CA ARG A 113 11.91 -14.84 -15.33
C ARG A 113 11.70 -15.93 -16.37
N VAL A 114 10.82 -16.87 -16.09
CA VAL A 114 10.37 -17.87 -17.04
C VAL A 114 8.87 -17.75 -17.24
N ARG A 115 8.40 -18.04 -18.46
CA ARG A 115 6.98 -18.07 -18.81
C ARG A 115 6.54 -19.50 -19.05
N VAL A 116 5.63 -20.01 -18.23
CA VAL A 116 5.08 -21.35 -18.33
C VAL A 116 3.56 -21.25 -18.31
N ALA A 117 2.90 -21.83 -19.29
CA ALA A 117 1.43 -21.80 -19.43
C ALA A 117 0.81 -20.37 -19.36
N GLY A 118 1.53 -19.36 -19.82
CA GLY A 118 1.11 -17.96 -19.78
C GLY A 118 1.47 -17.19 -18.49
N GLU A 119 1.83 -17.89 -17.43
CA GLU A 119 2.23 -17.33 -16.14
C GLU A 119 3.73 -17.05 -16.06
N ILE A 120 4.12 -16.00 -15.34
CA ILE A 120 5.53 -15.63 -15.10
C ILE A 120 5.95 -16.10 -13.72
N TYR A 121 7.06 -16.85 -13.69
CA TYR A 121 7.73 -17.32 -12.50
C TYR A 121 9.13 -16.73 -12.41
N TYR A 122 9.57 -16.40 -11.20
CA TYR A 122 10.91 -15.92 -10.91
C TYR A 122 11.76 -17.08 -10.40
N MET A 123 12.83 -17.36 -11.11
CA MET A 123 13.75 -18.45 -10.79
C MET A 123 15.09 -17.89 -10.37
N ARG A 124 15.75 -18.55 -9.42
CA ARG A 124 17.14 -18.28 -9.05
C ARG A 124 17.97 -19.53 -9.31
N LEU A 125 19.05 -19.37 -10.03
CA LEU A 125 20.04 -20.40 -10.26
C LEU A 125 21.36 -20.04 -9.58
N GLN A 126 22.03 -21.05 -9.02
CA GLN A 126 23.40 -20.93 -8.53
C GLN A 126 24.16 -22.22 -8.82
N ALA A 127 25.36 -22.09 -9.34
CA ALA A 127 26.31 -23.21 -9.50
C ALA A 127 27.16 -23.35 -8.23
N TYR A 128 27.50 -24.58 -7.85
CA TYR A 128 28.38 -24.84 -6.70
C TYR A 128 29.49 -25.85 -7.02
N LEU A 129 29.40 -26.55 -8.15
CA LEU A 129 30.40 -27.55 -8.57
C LEU A 129 30.59 -27.48 -10.07
N ARG A 130 31.84 -27.61 -10.52
CA ARG A 130 32.23 -27.75 -11.92
C ARG A 130 33.27 -28.85 -12.04
N ASP A 131 32.91 -29.94 -12.68
CA ASP A 131 33.78 -31.08 -12.91
C ASP A 131 34.21 -31.15 -14.39
N GLU A 132 35.50 -31.18 -14.63
CA GLU A 132 36.04 -31.33 -15.98
C GLU A 132 36.07 -32.80 -16.41
N LEU A 133 35.58 -33.06 -17.60
CA LEU A 133 35.58 -34.37 -18.20
C LEU A 133 36.82 -34.59 -19.04
N PRO A 134 37.30 -35.84 -19.24
CA PRO A 134 38.51 -36.15 -20.01
C PRO A 134 38.52 -35.65 -21.48
N ASN A 135 37.34 -35.33 -22.00
CA ASN A 135 37.16 -34.84 -23.37
C ASN A 135 37.16 -33.31 -23.48
N GLY A 136 37.47 -32.58 -22.40
CA GLY A 136 37.48 -31.11 -22.33
C GLY A 136 36.10 -30.46 -22.14
N SER A 137 35.01 -31.23 -22.05
CA SER A 137 33.70 -30.72 -21.61
C SER A 137 33.62 -30.71 -20.09
N CYS A 138 32.59 -30.10 -19.53
CA CYS A 138 32.39 -30.09 -18.08
C CYS A 138 30.93 -30.42 -17.70
N ASN A 139 30.77 -30.94 -16.51
CA ASN A 139 29.50 -30.96 -15.77
C ASN A 139 29.48 -29.83 -14.76
N ILE A 140 28.42 -29.05 -14.78
CA ILE A 140 28.20 -27.95 -13.85
C ILE A 140 26.97 -28.34 -13.02
N GLU A 141 27.12 -28.35 -11.71
CA GLU A 141 26.03 -28.68 -10.79
C GLU A 141 25.64 -27.46 -9.96
N GLY A 142 24.36 -27.39 -9.65
CA GLY A 142 23.82 -26.27 -8.89
C GLY A 142 22.45 -26.56 -8.29
N TYR A 143 21.87 -25.53 -7.73
CA TYR A 143 20.48 -25.53 -7.33
C TYR A 143 19.68 -24.47 -8.06
N ILE A 144 18.39 -24.78 -8.23
CA ILE A 144 17.37 -23.88 -8.76
C ILE A 144 16.30 -23.67 -7.72
N GLN A 145 15.88 -22.45 -7.52
CA GLN A 145 14.84 -22.09 -6.58
C GLN A 145 13.75 -21.26 -7.26
N ASN A 146 12.50 -21.61 -7.03
CA ASN A 146 11.38 -20.73 -7.35
C ASN A 146 11.25 -19.66 -6.27
N ILE A 147 11.49 -18.41 -6.64
CA ILE A 147 11.42 -17.25 -5.75
C ILE A 147 10.22 -16.35 -6.05
N THR A 148 9.23 -16.87 -6.78
CA THR A 148 8.07 -16.08 -7.24
C THR A 148 7.33 -15.42 -6.08
N ASP A 149 7.03 -16.16 -5.02
CA ASP A 149 6.32 -15.64 -3.87
C ASP A 149 7.13 -14.57 -3.13
N ILE A 150 8.45 -14.76 -3.04
CA ILE A 150 9.37 -13.78 -2.44
C ILE A 150 9.36 -12.49 -3.26
N GLN A 151 9.45 -12.60 -4.59
CA GLN A 151 9.46 -11.44 -5.48
C GLN A 151 8.10 -10.74 -5.52
N ARG A 152 7.00 -11.48 -5.53
CA ARG A 152 5.64 -10.90 -5.44
C ARG A 152 5.48 -10.08 -4.16
N ARG A 153 5.78 -10.67 -3.00
CA ARG A 153 5.72 -9.95 -1.72
C ARG A 153 6.61 -8.70 -1.71
N ARG A 154 7.82 -8.80 -2.25
CA ARG A 154 8.73 -7.65 -2.33
C ARG A 154 8.17 -6.55 -3.23
N ASN A 155 7.60 -6.91 -4.38
CA ASN A 155 6.96 -5.96 -5.28
C ASN A 155 5.73 -5.31 -4.65
N ASP A 156 4.91 -6.08 -3.93
CA ASP A 156 3.75 -5.56 -3.21
C ASP A 156 4.18 -4.54 -2.15
N ILE A 157 5.20 -4.86 -1.35
CA ILE A 157 5.77 -3.93 -0.36
C ILE A 157 6.29 -2.67 -1.04
N ASN A 158 7.05 -2.80 -2.13
CA ASN A 158 7.57 -1.66 -2.87
C ASN A 158 6.42 -0.80 -3.43
N THR A 159 5.39 -1.43 -4.00
CA THR A 159 4.22 -0.72 -4.55
C THR A 159 3.48 0.05 -3.46
N LEU A 160 3.24 -0.57 -2.31
CA LEU A 160 2.62 0.08 -1.16
C LEU A 160 3.49 1.24 -0.63
N THR A 161 4.80 1.03 -0.53
CA THR A 161 5.75 2.06 -0.10
C THR A 161 5.75 3.25 -1.06
N HIS A 162 5.73 3.00 -2.37
CA HIS A 162 5.61 4.05 -3.38
C HIS A 162 4.27 4.79 -3.29
N ALA A 163 3.17 4.08 -3.10
CA ALA A 163 1.85 4.70 -2.93
C ALA A 163 1.81 5.62 -1.70
N ILE A 164 2.33 5.17 -0.57
CA ILE A 164 2.41 5.94 0.68
C ILE A 164 3.32 7.17 0.51
N ASN A 165 4.46 7.02 -0.17
CA ASN A 165 5.40 8.13 -0.41
C ASN A 165 4.85 9.19 -1.39
N ASN A 166 3.93 8.83 -2.26
CA ASN A 166 3.27 9.76 -3.19
C ASN A 166 1.91 10.27 -2.67
N ALA A 167 1.46 9.83 -1.50
CA ALA A 167 0.28 10.38 -0.86
C ALA A 167 0.48 11.85 -0.51
N LYS A 168 -0.58 12.65 -0.63
CA LYS A 168 -0.59 14.06 -0.21
C LYS A 168 -0.72 14.23 1.30
N GLU A 169 -1.19 13.20 1.97
CA GLU A 169 -1.27 13.12 3.42
C GLU A 169 0.13 13.01 4.01
N SER A 170 0.33 13.67 5.12
CA SER A 170 1.54 13.57 5.95
C SER A 170 1.40 12.30 6.82
N ILE A 171 2.27 11.32 6.59
CA ILE A 171 2.21 10.02 7.27
C ILE A 171 3.51 9.76 8.00
N PHE A 172 3.40 9.43 9.29
CA PHE A 172 4.56 8.96 10.07
C PHE A 172 4.17 7.83 11.02
N ALA A 173 5.16 7.10 11.46
CA ALA A 173 5.04 6.16 12.57
C ALA A 173 6.20 6.37 13.56
N ALA A 174 5.88 6.28 14.84
CA ALA A 174 6.85 6.41 15.92
C ALA A 174 6.62 5.35 17.00
N LYS A 175 7.69 5.04 17.74
CA LYS A 175 7.61 4.22 18.94
C LYS A 175 7.03 5.02 20.12
N GLU A 176 6.73 4.34 21.20
CA GLU A 176 6.26 4.97 22.45
C GLU A 176 7.25 6.02 23.00
N ASP A 177 8.55 5.81 22.80
CA ASP A 177 9.61 6.77 23.20
C ASP A 177 9.76 7.96 22.22
N GLY A 178 8.89 8.06 21.21
CA GLY A 178 8.89 9.10 20.20
C GLY A 178 9.86 8.89 19.04
N THR A 179 10.63 7.78 19.03
CA THR A 179 11.56 7.49 17.92
C THR A 179 10.78 7.23 16.63
N LEU A 180 11.07 7.99 15.57
CA LEU A 180 10.46 7.74 14.27
C LEU A 180 10.96 6.42 13.68
N ILE A 181 10.03 5.60 13.20
CA ILE A 181 10.30 4.34 12.50
C ILE A 181 9.91 4.41 11.03
N PHE A 182 9.03 5.35 10.69
CA PHE A 182 8.60 5.62 9.33
C PHE A 182 8.19 7.08 9.18
N ALA A 183 8.46 7.67 8.01
CA ALA A 183 7.92 8.95 7.57
C ALA A 183 7.84 8.94 6.04
N ASN A 184 6.70 9.36 5.48
CA ASN A 184 6.58 9.49 4.04
C ASN A 184 7.18 10.81 3.55
N ARG A 185 7.33 10.93 2.22
CA ARG A 185 7.91 12.13 1.58
C ARG A 185 7.17 13.41 1.99
N GLN A 186 5.84 13.36 2.10
CA GLN A 186 5.05 14.54 2.46
C GLN A 186 5.32 15.01 3.89
N PHE A 187 5.44 14.07 4.86
CA PHE A 187 5.83 14.42 6.23
C PHE A 187 7.21 15.08 6.27
N LEU A 188 8.21 14.48 5.61
CA LEU A 188 9.57 15.02 5.57
C LEU A 188 9.60 16.42 4.96
N HIS A 189 8.90 16.63 3.84
CA HIS A 189 8.79 17.93 3.19
C HIS A 189 8.15 18.98 4.09
N ASN A 190 7.03 18.66 4.73
CA ASN A 190 6.30 19.60 5.60
C ASN A 190 7.15 20.07 6.79
N HIS A 191 8.02 19.18 7.28
CA HIS A 191 8.90 19.49 8.42
C HIS A 191 10.33 19.91 8.02
N GLY A 192 10.61 20.04 6.70
CA GLY A 192 11.92 20.46 6.19
C GLY A 192 13.05 19.48 6.50
N ILE A 193 12.73 18.17 6.55
CA ILE A 193 13.68 17.10 6.81
C ILE A 193 14.15 16.52 5.47
N PRO A 194 15.48 16.45 5.21
CA PRO A 194 16.00 15.84 3.99
C PRO A 194 15.64 14.35 3.90
N GLU A 195 15.32 13.85 2.70
CA GLU A 195 15.06 12.43 2.48
C GLU A 195 16.26 11.51 2.79
N SER A 196 17.47 12.09 2.85
CA SER A 196 18.71 11.38 3.23
C SER A 196 18.91 11.25 4.74
N GLU A 197 18.04 11.89 5.56
CA GLU A 197 18.15 11.83 7.01
C GLU A 197 17.80 10.44 7.54
N GLU A 198 18.55 10.01 8.57
CA GLU A 198 18.32 8.72 9.21
C GLU A 198 17.15 8.80 10.18
N ILE A 199 15.96 8.43 9.72
CA ILE A 199 14.67 8.58 10.44
C ILE A 199 14.75 8.01 11.87
N GLY A 200 15.39 6.86 12.06
CA GLY A 200 15.51 6.20 13.37
C GLY A 200 16.25 6.97 14.45
N LYS A 201 16.90 8.09 14.11
CA LYS A 201 17.54 9.00 15.07
C LYS A 201 16.66 10.18 15.46
N LEU A 202 15.54 10.39 14.76
CA LEU A 202 14.67 11.53 14.97
C LEU A 202 13.59 11.22 16.01
N LYS A 203 13.27 12.22 16.82
CA LYS A 203 12.18 12.18 17.79
C LYS A 203 11.01 13.05 17.34
N ILE A 204 9.80 12.49 17.32
CA ILE A 204 8.61 13.18 16.83
C ILE A 204 8.32 14.47 17.61
N TYR A 205 8.54 14.49 18.92
CA TYR A 205 8.32 15.66 19.78
C TYR A 205 9.32 16.80 19.55
N GLU A 206 10.47 16.55 18.90
CA GLU A 206 11.42 17.57 18.48
C GLU A 206 11.05 18.19 17.12
N ILE A 207 10.17 17.53 16.38
CA ILE A 207 9.80 17.86 15.00
C ILE A 207 8.42 18.50 14.95
N ALA A 208 7.46 17.92 15.64
CA ALA A 208 6.08 18.37 15.69
C ALA A 208 5.97 19.62 16.59
N GLY A 209 5.61 20.74 15.99
CA GLY A 209 5.62 22.05 16.68
C GLY A 209 4.55 22.25 17.76
N ASP A 210 3.64 21.32 17.95
CA ASP A 210 2.60 21.29 18.99
C ASP A 210 2.95 20.38 20.17
N MET A 211 4.09 19.69 20.09
CA MET A 211 4.67 18.87 21.14
C MET A 211 6.10 19.32 21.35
N ASN A 212 6.51 19.54 22.59
CA ASN A 212 7.84 20.03 22.90
C ASN A 212 8.65 19.04 23.75
N THR A 213 7.98 18.03 24.33
CA THR A 213 8.61 17.08 25.26
C THR A 213 8.19 15.65 24.96
N GLN A 214 8.97 14.71 25.49
CA GLN A 214 8.65 13.29 25.45
C GLN A 214 7.36 12.99 26.23
N GLU A 215 7.12 13.74 27.31
CA GLU A 215 5.92 13.62 28.14
C GLU A 215 4.65 13.94 27.34
N ASP A 216 4.68 15.02 26.52
CA ASP A 216 3.55 15.40 25.64
C ASP A 216 3.23 14.26 24.65
N TRP A 217 4.27 13.66 24.08
CA TRP A 217 4.10 12.50 23.19
C TRP A 217 3.52 11.30 23.92
N HIS A 218 4.07 10.96 25.08
CA HIS A 218 3.60 9.84 25.88
C HIS A 218 2.16 10.00 26.35
N GLU A 219 1.75 11.20 26.75
CA GLU A 219 0.36 11.49 27.11
C GLU A 219 -0.58 11.31 25.93
N ARG A 220 -0.16 11.75 24.74
CA ARG A 220 -0.92 11.55 23.49
C ARG A 220 -1.06 10.05 23.13
N CYS A 221 -0.04 9.25 23.38
CA CYS A 221 -0.06 7.80 23.15
C CYS A 221 -0.99 7.08 24.15
N LYS A 222 -1.05 7.49 25.41
CA LYS A 222 -1.91 6.87 26.44
C LYS A 222 -3.37 6.79 26.05
N ASP A 223 -3.87 7.81 25.35
CA ASP A 223 -5.26 7.88 24.90
C ASP A 223 -5.59 6.90 23.78
N ILE A 224 -4.59 6.24 23.20
CA ILE A 224 -4.71 5.39 22.00
C ILE A 224 -4.30 3.94 22.30
N LEU A 225 -4.21 3.52 23.55
CA LEU A 225 -3.73 2.19 23.94
C LEU A 225 -4.59 1.06 23.32
N HIS A 226 -3.93 -0.04 22.97
CA HIS A 226 -4.54 -1.33 22.58
C HIS A 226 -5.42 -1.32 21.32
N GLY A 227 -4.89 -0.82 20.19
CA GLY A 227 -5.59 -0.85 18.90
C GLY A 227 -6.66 0.24 18.75
N GLY A 228 -6.65 1.25 19.63
CA GLY A 228 -7.50 2.42 19.54
C GLY A 228 -7.07 3.43 18.48
N SER A 229 -7.88 4.46 18.29
CA SER A 229 -7.59 5.60 17.43
C SER A 229 -8.04 6.91 18.07
N ARG A 230 -7.36 8.01 17.71
CA ARG A 230 -7.69 9.36 18.15
C ARG A 230 -7.59 10.35 16.98
N SER A 231 -8.66 11.10 16.73
CA SER A 231 -8.61 12.23 15.80
C SER A 231 -8.01 13.47 16.50
N PHE A 232 -7.31 14.28 15.74
CA PHE A 232 -6.69 15.52 16.25
C PHE A 232 -6.71 16.62 15.18
N VAL A 233 -6.64 17.87 15.68
CA VAL A 233 -6.30 19.04 14.88
C VAL A 233 -5.05 19.65 15.51
N ALA A 234 -4.02 19.87 14.72
CA ALA A 234 -2.75 20.39 15.19
C ALA A 234 -2.33 21.61 14.35
N HIS A 235 -1.62 22.51 14.97
CA HIS A 235 -1.09 23.72 14.31
C HIS A 235 0.44 23.75 14.46
N HIS A 236 1.13 23.69 13.32
CA HIS A 236 2.60 23.67 13.30
C HIS A 236 3.15 24.88 12.53
N PRO A 237 4.22 25.52 13.03
CA PRO A 237 4.97 26.45 12.21
C PRO A 237 5.68 25.68 11.09
N SER A 238 5.37 25.99 9.84
CA SER A 238 6.07 25.41 8.69
C SER A 238 7.52 25.88 8.67
N LYS A 239 8.45 24.94 8.66
CA LYS A 239 9.88 25.27 8.47
C LYS A 239 10.19 25.72 7.03
N VAL A 240 9.29 25.43 6.08
CA VAL A 240 9.44 25.76 4.67
C VAL A 240 8.84 27.13 4.35
N SER A 241 7.59 27.39 4.74
CA SER A 241 6.85 28.62 4.37
C SER A 241 6.83 29.68 5.45
N LYS A 242 7.31 29.39 6.67
CA LYS A 242 7.21 30.26 7.88
C LYS A 242 5.77 30.59 8.31
N ASN A 243 4.77 29.97 7.70
CA ASN A 243 3.37 30.12 8.06
C ASN A 243 2.99 29.06 9.10
N ILE A 244 1.92 29.29 9.84
CA ILE A 244 1.31 28.24 10.67
C ILE A 244 0.44 27.40 9.75
N LEU A 245 0.75 26.13 9.65
CA LEU A 245 -0.05 25.13 8.96
C LEU A 245 -1.00 24.45 9.95
N ALA A 246 -2.20 24.17 9.50
CA ALA A 246 -3.20 23.43 10.26
C ALA A 246 -3.37 22.04 9.68
N TYR A 247 -3.24 21.02 10.52
CA TYR A 247 -3.41 19.63 10.15
C TYR A 247 -4.60 19.01 10.87
N GLU A 248 -5.43 18.32 10.12
CA GLU A 248 -6.46 17.42 10.67
C GLU A 248 -6.03 15.99 10.40
N GLY A 249 -6.08 15.12 11.40
CA GLY A 249 -5.58 13.77 11.25
C GLY A 249 -6.11 12.81 12.27
N ILE A 250 -5.64 11.57 12.13
CA ILE A 250 -5.96 10.47 13.02
C ILE A 250 -4.69 9.70 13.37
N MET A 251 -4.57 9.28 14.60
CA MET A 251 -3.52 8.39 15.09
C MET A 251 -4.11 7.04 15.46
N TYR A 252 -3.34 6.00 15.20
CA TYR A 252 -3.64 4.60 15.55
C TYR A 252 -2.49 3.98 16.31
N ASN A 253 -2.80 3.11 17.27
CA ASN A 253 -1.84 2.17 17.81
C ASN A 253 -1.87 0.88 16.97
N VAL A 254 -0.70 0.40 16.59
CA VAL A 254 -0.52 -0.85 15.85
C VAL A 254 0.50 -1.71 16.60
N THR A 255 0.11 -2.92 16.97
CA THR A 255 0.99 -3.93 17.57
C THR A 255 1.40 -4.93 16.49
N ASN A 256 2.69 -5.17 16.33
CA ASN A 256 3.20 -6.17 15.40
C ASN A 256 3.12 -7.60 15.99
N ASP A 257 3.44 -8.61 15.16
CA ASP A 257 3.43 -10.03 15.59
C ASP A 257 4.42 -10.34 16.74
N SER A 258 5.41 -9.48 16.96
CA SER A 258 6.38 -9.58 18.06
C SER A 258 5.90 -8.91 19.34
N GLY A 259 4.72 -8.30 19.34
CA GLY A 259 4.16 -7.57 20.48
C GLY A 259 4.71 -6.15 20.66
N GLU A 260 5.48 -5.62 19.69
CA GLU A 260 5.96 -4.24 19.74
C GLU A 260 4.87 -3.29 19.25
N GLU A 261 4.63 -2.23 20.01
CA GLU A 261 3.67 -1.18 19.69
C GLU A 261 4.31 -0.05 18.89
N SER A 262 3.53 0.48 17.95
CA SER A 262 3.88 1.67 17.17
C SER A 262 2.66 2.54 16.95
N TYR A 263 2.87 3.84 16.88
CA TYR A 263 1.83 4.85 16.74
C TYR A 263 1.92 5.46 15.35
N TRP A 264 0.90 5.21 14.53
CA TRP A 264 0.79 5.67 13.16
C TRP A 264 -0.12 6.89 13.08
N SER A 265 0.36 7.94 12.42
CA SER A 265 -0.39 9.17 12.18
C SER A 265 -0.58 9.40 10.70
N PHE A 266 -1.82 9.74 10.35
CA PHE A 266 -2.23 10.17 9.01
C PHE A 266 -2.87 11.54 9.16
N SER A 267 -2.30 12.57 8.53
CA SER A 267 -2.79 13.93 8.65
C SER A 267 -2.83 14.65 7.30
N HIS A 268 -3.85 15.46 7.14
CA HIS A 268 -4.10 16.27 5.96
C HIS A 268 -3.93 17.74 6.29
N ASP A 269 -3.28 18.50 5.41
CA ASP A 269 -3.16 19.95 5.54
C ASP A 269 -4.51 20.61 5.21
N ILE A 270 -5.11 21.27 6.18
CA ILE A 270 -6.39 21.98 6.07
C ILE A 270 -6.22 23.52 6.03
N SER A 271 -5.00 24.02 5.92
CA SER A 271 -4.71 25.45 5.98
C SER A 271 -5.44 26.24 4.90
N GLU A 272 -5.48 25.72 3.68
CA GLU A 272 -6.18 26.34 2.55
C GLU A 272 -7.70 26.34 2.78
N ARG A 273 -8.27 25.24 3.27
CA ARG A 273 -9.69 25.13 3.62
C ARG A 273 -10.07 26.17 4.67
N LEU A 274 -9.31 26.28 5.76
CA LEU A 274 -9.55 27.24 6.83
C LEU A 274 -9.40 28.69 6.33
N HIS A 275 -8.46 28.94 5.44
CA HIS A 275 -8.29 30.24 4.83
C HIS A 275 -9.53 30.67 4.02
N TYR A 276 -10.04 29.77 3.16
CA TYR A 276 -11.25 30.05 2.39
C TYR A 276 -12.48 30.21 3.28
N GLU A 277 -12.64 29.37 4.30
CA GLU A 277 -13.74 29.52 5.25
C GLU A 277 -13.69 30.86 5.97
N ALA A 278 -12.50 31.31 6.38
CA ALA A 278 -12.31 32.62 7.01
C ALA A 278 -12.61 33.78 6.03
N GLN A 279 -12.19 33.64 4.76
CA GLN A 279 -12.53 34.62 3.72
C GLN A 279 -14.03 34.70 3.48
N ILE A 280 -14.70 33.58 3.36
CA ILE A 280 -16.16 33.53 3.15
C ILE A 280 -16.87 34.21 4.34
N LYS A 281 -16.50 33.87 5.58
CA LYS A 281 -17.05 34.52 6.77
C LYS A 281 -16.85 36.02 6.77
N ARG A 282 -15.64 36.49 6.39
CA ARG A 282 -15.32 37.90 6.28
C ARG A 282 -16.15 38.60 5.20
N LEU A 283 -16.29 38.00 4.04
CA LEU A 283 -17.08 38.57 2.94
C LEU A 283 -18.57 38.67 3.31
N ASN A 284 -19.11 37.61 3.95
CA ASN A 284 -20.48 37.62 4.44
C ASN A 284 -20.71 38.73 5.44
N LEU A 285 -19.80 38.92 6.42
CA LEU A 285 -19.89 39.97 7.41
C LEU A 285 -19.84 41.38 6.75
N ILE A 286 -18.96 41.57 5.75
CA ILE A 286 -18.87 42.82 4.98
C ILE A 286 -20.17 43.04 4.21
N MET A 287 -20.70 42.02 3.53
CA MET A 287 -21.96 42.11 2.81
C MET A 287 -23.12 42.48 3.72
N ASP A 288 -23.30 41.77 4.84
CA ASP A 288 -24.36 42.03 5.80
C ASP A 288 -24.26 43.44 6.34
N THR A 289 -23.06 43.87 6.79
CA THR A 289 -22.83 45.20 7.30
C THR A 289 -23.10 46.29 6.23
N THR A 290 -22.66 46.05 5.00
CA THR A 290 -22.85 47.02 3.90
C THR A 290 -24.32 47.15 3.54
N ILE A 291 -25.02 46.00 3.38
CA ILE A 291 -26.44 45.97 3.00
C ILE A 291 -27.32 46.56 4.12
N ASP A 292 -26.98 46.29 5.39
CA ASP A 292 -27.72 46.81 6.54
C ASP A 292 -27.58 48.30 6.71
N ASN A 293 -26.48 48.88 6.26
CA ASN A 293 -26.23 50.34 6.32
C ASN A 293 -26.71 51.08 5.07
N LEU A 294 -27.24 50.40 4.06
CA LEU A 294 -27.85 51.08 2.90
C LEU A 294 -29.15 51.80 3.34
N PRO A 295 -29.38 53.03 2.89
CA PRO A 295 -30.62 53.76 3.15
C PRO A 295 -31.79 53.28 2.32
N ALA A 296 -31.81 52.03 1.94
CA ALA A 296 -32.83 51.35 1.11
C ALA A 296 -33.20 50.01 1.73
N GLY A 297 -34.49 49.73 1.80
CA GLY A 297 -34.96 48.41 2.18
C GLY A 297 -34.73 47.38 1.05
N ILE A 298 -33.93 46.37 1.39
CA ILE A 298 -33.60 45.27 0.45
C ILE A 298 -34.27 43.99 0.94
N VAL A 299 -34.91 43.32 0.00
CA VAL A 299 -35.60 42.05 0.19
C VAL A 299 -35.19 41.13 -0.95
N VAL A 300 -34.86 39.88 -0.64
CA VAL A 300 -34.50 38.85 -1.61
C VAL A 300 -35.50 37.71 -1.49
N LYS A 301 -35.99 37.26 -2.65
CA LYS A 301 -36.93 36.12 -2.77
C LYS A 301 -36.28 35.01 -3.60
N GLU A 302 -36.54 33.76 -3.27
CA GLU A 302 -36.03 32.60 -4.00
C GLU A 302 -37.04 32.14 -5.08
N ILE A 303 -36.66 32.25 -6.36
CA ILE A 303 -37.53 31.95 -7.49
C ILE A 303 -38.04 30.51 -7.47
N ASN A 304 -37.14 29.55 -7.27
CA ASN A 304 -37.45 28.12 -7.32
C ASN A 304 -38.17 27.59 -6.08
N ASN A 305 -38.40 28.43 -5.11
CA ASN A 305 -39.05 28.09 -3.84
C ASN A 305 -40.24 28.99 -3.56
N ASP A 306 -41.11 29.09 -4.55
CA ASP A 306 -42.38 29.84 -4.47
C ASP A 306 -42.23 31.31 -4.06
N PHE A 307 -41.13 31.95 -4.51
CA PHE A 307 -40.76 33.33 -4.17
C PHE A 307 -40.75 33.60 -2.66
N ARG A 308 -40.33 32.65 -1.88
CA ARG A 308 -40.19 32.84 -0.43
C ARG A 308 -39.05 33.80 -0.13
N TYR A 309 -39.28 34.63 0.90
CA TYR A 309 -38.28 35.56 1.39
C TYR A 309 -37.11 34.79 2.01
N ILE A 310 -35.90 35.01 1.51
CA ILE A 310 -34.68 34.40 2.03
C ILE A 310 -33.74 35.40 2.69
N TYR A 311 -33.93 36.69 2.43
CA TYR A 311 -33.11 37.74 3.02
C TYR A 311 -33.88 39.04 3.15
N ARG A 312 -33.58 39.79 4.20
CA ARG A 312 -34.05 41.17 4.43
C ARG A 312 -32.96 41.95 5.19
N ASN A 313 -32.66 43.17 4.73
CA ASN A 313 -31.78 44.08 5.47
C ASN A 313 -32.52 44.83 6.58
N ARG A 314 -31.74 45.43 7.48
CA ARG A 314 -32.27 46.22 8.62
C ARG A 314 -33.26 47.30 8.20
N GLU A 315 -32.96 48.03 7.11
CA GLU A 315 -33.81 49.13 6.63
C GLU A 315 -35.17 48.63 6.11
N SER A 316 -35.24 47.41 5.55
CA SER A 316 -36.53 46.81 5.12
C SER A 316 -37.44 46.50 6.30
N TYR A 317 -36.89 46.18 7.48
CA TYR A 317 -37.67 46.02 8.73
C TYR A 317 -38.11 47.39 9.24
N ASN A 318 -37.22 48.40 9.26
CA ASN A 318 -37.53 49.76 9.73
C ASN A 318 -38.68 50.41 8.94
N ARG A 319 -38.75 50.13 7.63
CA ARG A 319 -39.77 50.68 6.74
C ARG A 319 -41.03 49.82 6.62
N ASN A 320 -41.12 48.76 7.40
CA ASN A 320 -42.25 47.83 7.36
C ASN A 320 -42.62 47.34 5.93
N LEU A 321 -41.59 47.10 5.07
CA LEU A 321 -41.83 46.63 3.72
C LEU A 321 -42.47 45.26 3.63
N CYS A 322 -42.37 44.49 4.73
CA CYS A 322 -43.12 43.27 4.97
C CYS A 322 -43.47 43.18 6.46
N ILE A 323 -44.59 42.60 6.82
CA ILE A 323 -45.09 42.54 8.19
C ILE A 323 -44.44 41.36 8.95
N GLY A 324 -43.76 41.59 10.07
CA GLY A 324 -43.23 40.58 10.97
C GLY A 324 -42.07 39.73 10.45
N GLU A 325 -41.89 38.51 10.97
CA GLU A 325 -40.91 37.52 10.49
C GLU A 325 -41.33 36.96 9.14
N SER A 326 -40.69 37.43 8.06
CA SER A 326 -41.04 37.04 6.70
C SER A 326 -40.10 35.99 6.08
N ILE A 327 -38.98 35.69 6.68
CA ILE A 327 -38.05 34.67 6.15
C ILE A 327 -38.74 33.31 6.11
N GLY A 328 -38.64 32.64 4.95
CA GLY A 328 -39.32 31.35 4.69
C GLY A 328 -40.79 31.44 4.29
N LYS A 329 -41.37 32.64 4.31
CA LYS A 329 -42.80 32.93 3.89
C LYS A 329 -42.80 33.61 2.55
N ASN A 330 -43.97 33.70 1.90
CA ASN A 330 -44.16 34.42 0.65
C ASN A 330 -45.22 35.56 0.78
N ASP A 331 -45.51 36.25 -0.32
CA ASP A 331 -46.43 37.38 -0.29
C ASP A 331 -47.84 37.03 0.14
N PHE A 332 -48.33 35.80 -0.15
CA PHE A 332 -49.66 35.34 0.23
C PHE A 332 -49.84 35.14 1.74
N ASP A 333 -48.72 35.00 2.47
CA ASP A 333 -48.77 34.90 3.93
C ASP A 333 -49.02 36.26 4.63
N TYR A 334 -48.83 37.39 3.85
CA TYR A 334 -48.82 38.74 4.46
C TYR A 334 -49.79 39.69 3.83
N TYR A 335 -50.11 39.55 2.54
CA TYR A 335 -50.92 40.50 1.79
C TYR A 335 -52.29 39.84 1.45
N PRO A 336 -53.32 40.71 1.28
CA PRO A 336 -54.58 40.23 0.68
C PRO A 336 -54.31 39.55 -0.69
N PRO A 337 -55.13 38.55 -1.08
CA PRO A 337 -54.88 37.76 -2.30
C PRO A 337 -54.65 38.61 -3.56
N GLU A 338 -55.39 39.65 -3.80
CA GLU A 338 -55.27 40.53 -4.94
C GLU A 338 -53.89 41.22 -5.01
N VAL A 339 -53.34 41.62 -3.84
CA VAL A 339 -52.02 42.27 -3.75
C VAL A 339 -50.92 41.24 -3.90
N ALA A 340 -51.10 40.09 -3.29
CA ALA A 340 -50.11 38.98 -3.38
C ALA A 340 -49.99 38.47 -4.82
N GLU A 341 -51.14 38.30 -5.53
CA GLU A 341 -51.17 37.89 -6.93
C GLU A 341 -50.43 38.90 -7.85
N LYS A 342 -50.70 40.16 -7.68
CA LYS A 342 -49.99 41.22 -8.44
C LYS A 342 -48.48 41.16 -8.20
N LYS A 343 -48.06 41.03 -6.96
CA LYS A 343 -46.62 40.91 -6.62
C LYS A 343 -46.02 39.65 -7.23
N ARG A 344 -46.75 38.53 -7.23
CA ARG A 344 -46.32 37.27 -7.85
C ARG A 344 -46.16 37.42 -9.36
N GLU A 345 -47.08 38.11 -10.04
CA GLU A 345 -46.98 38.39 -11.48
C GLU A 345 -45.73 39.23 -11.79
N GLU A 346 -45.48 40.29 -11.02
CA GLU A 346 -44.29 41.14 -11.12
C GLU A 346 -43.00 40.35 -10.92
N ASP A 347 -42.93 39.54 -9.85
CA ASP A 347 -41.79 38.68 -9.56
C ASP A 347 -41.55 37.67 -10.69
N THR A 348 -42.64 37.05 -11.18
CA THR A 348 -42.56 36.07 -12.26
C THR A 348 -42.10 36.71 -13.57
N LEU A 349 -42.56 37.93 -13.85
CA LEU A 349 -42.16 38.68 -15.05
C LEU A 349 -40.67 39.01 -14.98
N VAL A 350 -40.16 39.46 -13.84
CA VAL A 350 -38.73 39.70 -13.64
C VAL A 350 -37.90 38.41 -13.76
N ALA A 351 -38.38 37.34 -13.14
CA ALA A 351 -37.72 36.03 -13.18
C ALA A 351 -37.62 35.45 -14.58
N THR A 352 -38.67 35.59 -15.38
CA THR A 352 -38.77 35.02 -16.76
C THR A 352 -38.05 35.86 -17.79
N THR A 353 -38.12 37.20 -17.66
CA THR A 353 -37.55 38.14 -18.66
C THR A 353 -36.10 38.54 -18.34
N GLY A 354 -35.64 38.41 -17.10
CA GLY A 354 -34.36 38.89 -16.62
C GLY A 354 -34.27 40.42 -16.65
N ARG A 355 -35.40 41.14 -16.82
CA ARG A 355 -35.42 42.63 -16.87
C ARG A 355 -36.00 43.20 -15.58
N GLY A 356 -35.31 44.19 -15.00
CA GLY A 356 -35.79 44.89 -13.82
C GLY A 356 -37.07 45.69 -14.12
N LEU A 357 -37.99 45.70 -13.16
CA LEU A 357 -39.16 46.58 -13.13
C LEU A 357 -38.92 47.76 -12.22
N HIS A 358 -39.34 48.94 -12.66
CA HIS A 358 -39.23 50.18 -11.87
C HIS A 358 -40.57 50.87 -11.78
N TRP A 359 -41.02 51.22 -10.60
CA TRP A 359 -42.21 52.04 -10.38
C TRP A 359 -42.02 52.93 -9.15
N THR A 360 -42.80 54.00 -9.10
CA THR A 360 -42.88 54.87 -7.95
C THR A 360 -44.27 54.78 -7.35
N THR A 361 -44.39 54.54 -6.06
CA THR A 361 -45.65 54.58 -5.32
C THR A 361 -45.59 55.70 -4.28
N GLU A 362 -46.65 56.45 -4.13
CA GLU A 362 -46.86 57.34 -3.00
C GLU A 362 -47.35 56.48 -1.82
N GLY A 363 -46.53 56.38 -0.77
CA GLY A 363 -46.95 55.78 0.51
C GLY A 363 -47.85 56.78 1.24
N LYS A 364 -49.00 56.29 1.66
CA LYS A 364 -49.85 56.99 2.62
C LYS A 364 -49.45 56.60 4.04
#